data_ef35f3388a80763d6968a50e1c1b948e
#
_entry.id   ef35f3388a80763d6968a50e1c1b948e
#
_cell.length_a   1.000
_cell.length_b   1.000
_cell.length_c   1.000
_cell.angle_alpha   90.00
_cell.angle_beta   90.00
_cell.angle_gamma   90.00
#
_symmetry.space_group_name_H-M   'P 1'
#
loop_
_entity.id
_entity.type
_entity.pdbx_description
1 polymer ?
#
loop_
_entity_poly.entity_id
_entity_poly.type
_entity_poly.pdbx_seq_one_letter_code
_entity_poly.pdbx_strand_id
1 'polypeptide(L)'
;MLAVESAALLAAGLGLRMRPLTENTPKPLLTLGGRALLDHALDRMAEAGVQRVVVNAHWQADKIAAHLASRRPPPETIPRHEPELLDTGGAVAAHLRAGLLGPGPFFIANSDSLWMDGPRPTLRRMAAALDPEALGVILLHRTFQVRAEVGAGDFFLDRFGVPRRRREQEIAPYIYAGVTLALPAMFEWTKADAFSMNAVWDYALQAGRLRAVVHDGLWFHLSYPADLAEAETALTAQLTGATT
;
A
#
# COMPACT_ATOMS: atom_id res chain seq x y z
N MET A 1 -11.35 18.04 8.38
CA MET A 1 -10.85 16.69 8.01
C MET A 1 -9.33 16.77 8.03
N LEU A 2 -8.66 15.77 8.60
CA LEU A 2 -7.19 15.73 8.66
C LEU A 2 -6.64 15.71 7.22
N ALA A 3 -5.78 16.67 6.87
CA ALA A 3 -5.10 16.70 5.59
C ALA A 3 -3.90 15.73 5.64
N VAL A 4 -3.77 14.88 4.64
CA VAL A 4 -2.62 13.99 4.45
C VAL A 4 -1.95 14.39 3.14
N GLU A 5 -0.82 15.09 3.24
CA GLU A 5 -0.20 15.76 2.09
C GLU A 5 0.90 14.93 1.42
N SER A 6 1.39 13.88 2.08
CA SER A 6 2.49 13.06 1.58
C SER A 6 2.20 11.56 1.64
N ALA A 7 2.90 10.81 0.80
CA ALA A 7 2.86 9.35 0.79
C ALA A 7 4.21 8.74 0.41
N ALA A 8 4.41 7.47 0.81
CA ALA A 8 5.46 6.59 0.32
C ALA A 8 4.82 5.45 -0.48
N LEU A 9 5.20 5.27 -1.74
CA LEU A 9 4.85 4.10 -2.54
C LEU A 9 6.03 3.14 -2.59
N LEU A 10 5.81 1.91 -2.12
CA LEU A 10 6.82 0.86 -2.04
C LEU A 10 6.90 0.11 -3.38
N ALA A 11 7.94 0.38 -4.16
CA ALA A 11 8.13 -0.12 -5.52
C ALA A 11 9.48 -0.83 -5.74
N ALA A 12 10.27 -1.09 -4.67
CA ALA A 12 11.60 -1.69 -4.77
C ALA A 12 11.60 -3.22 -4.91
N GLY A 13 10.44 -3.87 -4.89
CA GLY A 13 10.33 -5.33 -4.96
C GLY A 13 10.85 -5.91 -6.28
N LEU A 14 11.51 -7.08 -6.23
CA LEU A 14 12.07 -7.78 -7.39
C LEU A 14 11.01 -8.39 -8.33
N GLY A 15 9.77 -8.54 -7.88
CA GLY A 15 8.68 -9.08 -8.69
C GLY A 15 8.85 -10.53 -9.16
N LEU A 16 9.62 -11.36 -8.45
CA LEU A 16 10.01 -12.72 -8.91
C LEU A 16 8.84 -13.64 -9.22
N ARG A 17 7.75 -13.55 -8.46
CA ARG A 17 6.52 -14.36 -8.66
C ARG A 17 5.75 -13.98 -9.94
N MET A 18 5.99 -12.77 -10.46
CA MET A 18 5.35 -12.27 -11.69
C MET A 18 6.11 -12.63 -12.96
N ARG A 19 7.22 -13.38 -12.87
CA ARG A 19 7.93 -13.85 -14.07
C ARG A 19 7.03 -14.75 -14.93
N PRO A 20 7.15 -14.68 -16.25
CA PRO A 20 8.17 -13.96 -17.05
C PRO A 20 7.88 -12.45 -17.25
N LEU A 21 6.71 -11.91 -16.84
CA LEU A 21 6.30 -10.52 -17.10
C LEU A 21 7.30 -9.49 -16.53
N THR A 22 7.99 -9.86 -15.45
CA THR A 22 8.93 -8.97 -14.75
C THR A 22 10.40 -9.21 -15.10
N GLU A 23 10.72 -9.98 -16.13
CA GLU A 23 12.11 -10.16 -16.57
C GLU A 23 12.72 -8.88 -17.14
N ASN A 24 11.91 -8.09 -17.85
CA ASN A 24 12.35 -6.85 -18.49
C ASN A 24 11.55 -5.62 -18.08
N THR A 25 10.56 -5.78 -17.21
CA THR A 25 9.70 -4.68 -16.74
C THR A 25 9.52 -4.78 -15.24
N PRO A 26 9.86 -3.75 -14.45
CA PRO A 26 9.62 -3.80 -13.01
C PRO A 26 8.13 -3.91 -12.74
N LYS A 27 7.75 -4.71 -11.74
CA LYS A 27 6.35 -5.02 -11.42
C LYS A 27 5.45 -3.77 -11.35
N PRO A 28 5.88 -2.64 -10.76
CA PRO A 28 5.06 -1.42 -10.71
C PRO A 28 4.70 -0.84 -12.08
N LEU A 29 5.44 -1.20 -13.14
CA LEU A 29 5.20 -0.74 -14.51
C LEU A 29 4.46 -1.77 -15.37
N LEU A 30 4.06 -2.92 -14.82
CA LEU A 30 3.11 -3.80 -15.51
C LEU A 30 1.78 -3.07 -15.68
N THR A 31 1.11 -3.31 -16.80
CA THR A 31 -0.13 -2.58 -17.14
C THR A 31 -1.37 -3.37 -16.76
N LEU A 32 -2.38 -2.65 -16.30
CA LEU A 32 -3.73 -3.12 -16.06
C LEU A 32 -4.71 -2.04 -16.58
N GLY A 33 -5.67 -2.41 -17.41
CA GLY A 33 -6.56 -1.43 -18.05
C GLY A 33 -5.80 -0.39 -18.89
N GLY A 34 -4.68 -0.77 -19.50
CA GLY A 34 -3.82 0.11 -20.29
C GLY A 34 -2.98 1.11 -19.48
N ARG A 35 -2.95 1.03 -18.14
CA ARG A 35 -2.20 1.92 -17.24
C ARG A 35 -1.25 1.14 -16.35
N ALA A 36 -0.10 1.72 -15.99
CA ALA A 36 0.84 1.09 -15.07
C ALA A 36 0.21 0.90 -13.66
N LEU A 37 0.54 -0.20 -12.97
CA LEU A 37 0.09 -0.44 -11.59
C LEU A 37 0.46 0.73 -10.68
N LEU A 38 1.65 1.28 -10.85
CA LEU A 38 2.12 2.46 -10.13
C LEU A 38 1.20 3.67 -10.34
N ASP A 39 0.69 3.88 -11.56
CA ASP A 39 -0.20 5.00 -11.86
C ASP A 39 -1.55 4.86 -11.17
N HIS A 40 -2.10 3.66 -11.07
CA HIS A 40 -3.33 3.43 -10.30
C HIS A 40 -3.16 3.86 -8.84
N ALA A 41 -2.03 3.51 -8.20
CA ALA A 41 -1.75 3.91 -6.83
C ALA A 41 -1.56 5.43 -6.70
N LEU A 42 -0.81 6.05 -7.63
CA LEU A 42 -0.59 7.50 -7.64
C LEU A 42 -1.89 8.29 -7.82
N ASP A 43 -2.80 7.81 -8.67
CA ASP A 43 -4.10 8.46 -8.87
C ASP A 43 -4.97 8.40 -7.61
N ARG A 44 -5.01 7.25 -6.91
CA ARG A 44 -5.72 7.15 -5.62
C ARG A 44 -5.15 8.14 -4.58
N MET A 45 -3.82 8.32 -4.55
CA MET A 45 -3.19 9.31 -3.67
C MET A 45 -3.61 10.74 -4.06
N ALA A 46 -3.60 11.07 -5.35
CA ALA A 46 -4.05 12.38 -5.85
C ALA A 46 -5.52 12.67 -5.51
N GLU A 47 -6.41 11.70 -5.71
CA GLU A 47 -7.83 11.80 -5.36
C GLU A 47 -8.09 12.00 -3.86
N ALA A 48 -7.19 11.50 -3.02
CA ALA A 48 -7.22 11.73 -1.58
C ALA A 48 -6.67 13.11 -1.17
N GLY A 49 -6.06 13.86 -2.09
CA GLY A 49 -5.47 15.18 -1.84
C GLY A 49 -3.99 15.14 -1.49
N VAL A 50 -3.31 14.00 -1.65
CA VAL A 50 -1.86 13.89 -1.47
C VAL A 50 -1.15 14.72 -2.55
N GLN A 51 -0.23 15.56 -2.13
CA GLN A 51 0.49 16.49 -2.99
C GLN A 51 1.85 15.95 -3.41
N ARG A 52 2.49 15.14 -2.53
CA ARG A 52 3.83 14.59 -2.74
C ARG A 52 3.88 13.10 -2.46
N VAL A 53 4.49 12.35 -3.36
CA VAL A 53 4.67 10.89 -3.22
C VAL A 53 6.14 10.54 -3.44
N VAL A 54 6.76 9.91 -2.45
CA VAL A 54 8.09 9.33 -2.55
C VAL A 54 7.96 7.89 -3.04
N VAL A 55 8.65 7.55 -4.12
CA VAL A 55 8.59 6.21 -4.73
C VAL A 55 9.97 5.58 -4.64
N ASN A 56 10.14 4.56 -3.78
CA ASN A 56 11.40 3.83 -3.73
C ASN A 56 11.49 2.82 -4.90
N ALA A 57 12.68 2.58 -5.38
CA ALA A 57 12.94 1.64 -6.46
C ALA A 57 14.32 0.99 -6.28
N HIS A 58 14.43 -0.29 -6.65
CA HIS A 58 15.69 -1.05 -6.66
C HIS A 58 15.89 -1.72 -8.02
N TRP A 59 15.12 -2.76 -8.33
CA TRP A 59 15.20 -3.45 -9.61
C TRP A 59 14.72 -2.56 -10.76
N GLN A 60 15.61 -2.32 -11.73
CA GLN A 60 15.35 -1.44 -12.89
C GLN A 60 14.85 -0.03 -12.46
N ALA A 61 15.47 0.55 -11.43
CA ALA A 61 15.08 1.83 -10.86
C ALA A 61 15.02 2.96 -11.91
N ASP A 62 15.91 2.94 -12.91
CA ASP A 62 15.93 3.92 -14.00
C ASP A 62 14.65 3.92 -14.82
N LYS A 63 14.02 2.75 -15.04
CA LYS A 63 12.73 2.67 -15.75
C LYS A 63 11.61 3.29 -14.93
N ILE A 64 11.60 3.06 -13.61
CA ILE A 64 10.63 3.69 -12.71
C ILE A 64 10.85 5.21 -12.70
N ALA A 65 12.09 5.68 -12.57
CA ALA A 65 12.40 7.11 -12.57
C ALA A 65 12.01 7.78 -13.90
N ALA A 66 12.30 7.15 -15.04
CA ALA A 66 11.90 7.65 -16.36
C ALA A 66 10.37 7.71 -16.52
N HIS A 67 9.64 6.69 -16.05
CA HIS A 67 8.18 6.69 -16.06
C HIS A 67 7.61 7.85 -15.23
N LEU A 68 8.09 8.02 -13.98
CA LEU A 68 7.67 9.11 -13.11
C LEU A 68 7.96 10.49 -13.72
N ALA A 69 9.12 10.67 -14.37
CA ALA A 69 9.48 11.91 -15.05
C ALA A 69 8.57 12.25 -16.25
N SER A 70 7.99 11.23 -16.90
CA SER A 70 7.05 11.42 -18.02
C SER A 70 5.63 11.76 -17.55
N ARG A 71 5.32 11.53 -16.27
CA ARG A 71 4.02 11.75 -15.69
C ARG A 71 3.80 13.24 -15.38
N ARG A 72 2.58 13.72 -15.55
CA ARG A 72 2.19 15.08 -15.17
C ARG A 72 1.59 15.06 -13.74
N PRO A 73 2.03 15.98 -12.86
CA PRO A 73 1.42 16.13 -11.54
C PRO A 73 -0.08 16.51 -11.65
N PRO A 74 -0.92 16.35 -10.61
CA PRO A 74 -0.59 15.80 -9.30
C PRO A 74 -0.56 14.27 -9.25
N PRO A 75 0.07 13.68 -8.20
CA PRO A 75 0.93 14.32 -7.21
C PRO A 75 2.34 14.57 -7.74
N GLU A 76 3.12 15.45 -7.10
CA GLU A 76 4.56 15.49 -7.28
C GLU A 76 5.17 14.14 -6.90
N THR A 77 6.05 13.60 -7.74
CA THR A 77 6.68 12.30 -7.47
C THR A 77 8.18 12.45 -7.28
N ILE A 78 8.73 11.83 -6.23
CA ILE A 78 10.15 11.83 -5.90
C ILE A 78 10.67 10.39 -6.00
N PRO A 79 11.39 10.03 -7.07
CA PRO A 79 12.01 8.70 -7.16
C PRO A 79 13.19 8.60 -6.18
N ARG A 80 13.29 7.46 -5.49
CA ARG A 80 14.37 7.15 -4.55
C ARG A 80 14.96 5.79 -4.88
N HIS A 81 16.17 5.79 -5.42
CA HIS A 81 16.91 4.56 -5.67
C HIS A 81 17.44 3.99 -4.34
N GLU A 82 17.20 2.71 -4.11
CA GLU A 82 17.78 1.90 -3.02
C GLU A 82 18.90 1.04 -3.61
N PRO A 83 20.18 1.33 -3.34
CA PRO A 83 21.29 0.46 -3.77
C PRO A 83 21.20 -0.93 -3.15
N GLU A 84 20.75 -1.00 -1.91
CA GLU A 84 20.45 -2.22 -1.16
C GLU A 84 18.98 -2.19 -0.72
N LEU A 85 18.34 -3.37 -0.70
CA LEU A 85 16.95 -3.50 -0.27
C LEU A 85 16.81 -3.22 1.23
N LEU A 86 16.06 -2.22 1.58
CA LEU A 86 15.81 -1.81 2.97
C LEU A 86 14.60 -2.52 3.61
N ASP A 87 13.90 -3.38 2.84
CA ASP A 87 12.58 -3.87 3.18
C ASP A 87 11.56 -2.72 3.38
N THR A 88 10.33 -3.04 3.62
CA THR A 88 9.20 -2.10 3.60
C THR A 88 9.27 -1.04 4.70
N GLY A 89 9.62 -1.42 5.90
CA GLY A 89 9.75 -0.49 7.04
C GLY A 89 11.00 0.38 6.96
N GLY A 90 12.14 -0.22 6.58
CA GLY A 90 13.41 0.48 6.42
C GLY A 90 13.35 1.55 5.33
N ALA A 91 12.70 1.26 4.20
CA ALA A 91 12.47 2.23 3.14
C ALA A 91 11.74 3.48 3.64
N VAL A 92 10.62 3.30 4.37
CA VAL A 92 9.86 4.42 4.94
C VAL A 92 10.67 5.20 5.97
N ALA A 93 11.39 4.50 6.86
CA ALA A 93 12.25 5.14 7.85
C ALA A 93 13.37 5.98 7.19
N ALA A 94 13.93 5.51 6.08
CA ALA A 94 14.91 6.26 5.29
C ALA A 94 14.30 7.53 4.67
N HIS A 95 13.06 7.47 4.18
CA HIS A 95 12.33 8.65 3.67
C HIS A 95 12.04 9.66 4.78
N LEU A 96 11.68 9.22 5.97
CA LEU A 96 11.47 10.08 7.14
C LEU A 96 12.78 10.76 7.57
N ARG A 97 13.88 10.01 7.70
CA ARG A 97 15.20 10.57 8.02
C ARG A 97 15.68 11.61 7.00
N ALA A 98 15.31 11.43 5.74
CA ALA A 98 15.61 12.39 4.68
C ALA A 98 14.63 13.59 4.63
N GLY A 99 13.64 13.69 5.52
CA GLY A 99 12.68 14.79 5.56
C GLY A 99 11.68 14.81 4.39
N LEU A 100 11.54 13.71 3.66
CA LEU A 100 10.75 13.67 2.42
C LEU A 100 9.23 13.54 2.67
N LEU A 101 8.83 13.00 3.83
CA LEU A 101 7.43 12.75 4.18
C LEU A 101 6.80 13.84 5.08
N GLY A 102 7.62 14.78 5.57
CA GLY A 102 7.16 15.85 6.45
C GLY A 102 6.81 15.39 7.87
N PRO A 103 6.36 16.31 8.75
CA PRO A 103 6.07 16.03 10.16
C PRO A 103 4.64 15.51 10.41
N GLY A 104 3.75 15.65 9.44
CA GLY A 104 2.34 15.23 9.55
C GLY A 104 2.12 13.75 9.23
N PRO A 105 0.86 13.30 9.27
CA PRO A 105 0.50 11.95 8.83
C PRO A 105 0.76 11.76 7.35
N PHE A 106 1.14 10.54 6.96
CA PHE A 106 1.42 10.18 5.58
C PHE A 106 0.91 8.78 5.26
N PHE A 107 0.55 8.55 4.00
CA PHE A 107 0.20 7.22 3.54
C PHE A 107 1.45 6.43 3.16
N ILE A 108 1.39 5.12 3.38
CA ILE A 108 2.33 4.12 2.88
C ILE A 108 1.49 3.15 2.06
N ALA A 109 1.84 2.92 0.80
CA ALA A 109 1.13 1.95 0.00
C ALA A 109 2.11 1.08 -0.81
N ASN A 110 1.73 -0.19 -1.01
CA ASN A 110 2.41 -1.04 -1.96
C ASN A 110 2.01 -0.60 -3.38
N SER A 111 2.97 -0.45 -4.26
CA SER A 111 2.74 -0.03 -5.65
C SER A 111 2.01 -1.07 -6.51
N ASP A 112 1.83 -2.28 -5.99
CA ASP A 112 1.14 -3.41 -6.60
C ASP A 112 -0.23 -3.70 -5.97
N SER A 113 -0.68 -2.87 -5.02
CA SER A 113 -2.03 -2.96 -4.47
C SER A 113 -2.99 -2.16 -5.32
N LEU A 114 -3.92 -2.84 -5.93
CA LEU A 114 -5.02 -2.23 -6.65
C LEU A 114 -6.31 -2.34 -5.83
N TRP A 115 -6.97 -1.21 -5.65
CA TRP A 115 -8.31 -1.20 -5.07
C TRP A 115 -9.22 -0.22 -5.82
N MET A 116 -10.50 -0.52 -5.78
CA MET A 116 -11.56 0.36 -6.28
C MET A 116 -12.46 0.69 -5.10
N ASP A 117 -12.67 1.97 -4.85
CA ASP A 117 -13.46 2.41 -3.71
C ASP A 117 -14.90 1.89 -3.80
N GLY A 118 -15.46 1.56 -2.66
CA GLY A 118 -16.87 1.33 -2.47
C GLY A 118 -17.64 2.68 -2.41
N PRO A 119 -18.76 2.72 -1.69
CA PRO A 119 -19.60 3.93 -1.60
C PRO A 119 -18.87 5.14 -1.01
N ARG A 120 -17.79 4.93 -0.27
CA ARG A 120 -17.00 5.99 0.37
C ARG A 120 -15.51 5.84 0.06
N PRO A 121 -14.80 6.96 -0.25
CA PRO A 121 -13.38 6.94 -0.55
C PRO A 121 -12.56 6.35 0.60
N THR A 122 -11.81 5.28 0.33
CA THR A 122 -11.09 4.48 1.32
C THR A 122 -10.06 5.29 2.09
N LEU A 123 -9.21 6.06 1.40
CA LEU A 123 -8.16 6.85 2.04
C LEU A 123 -8.73 7.95 2.95
N ARG A 124 -9.89 8.53 2.59
CA ARG A 124 -10.59 9.49 3.45
C ARG A 124 -11.16 8.82 4.71
N ARG A 125 -11.64 7.58 4.61
CA ARG A 125 -12.08 6.80 5.78
C ARG A 125 -10.90 6.49 6.70
N MET A 126 -9.73 6.15 6.15
CA MET A 126 -8.52 5.95 6.95
C MET A 126 -8.09 7.22 7.66
N ALA A 127 -8.12 8.38 6.98
CA ALA A 127 -7.83 9.67 7.61
C ALA A 127 -8.81 10.02 8.75
N ALA A 128 -10.09 9.68 8.59
CA ALA A 128 -11.10 9.89 9.63
C ALA A 128 -10.96 8.91 10.82
N ALA A 129 -10.35 7.75 10.62
CA ALA A 129 -10.10 6.75 11.66
C ALA A 129 -8.81 7.00 12.48
N LEU A 130 -7.99 7.95 12.05
CA LEU A 130 -6.79 8.36 12.81
C LEU A 130 -7.20 9.29 13.93
N ASP A 131 -7.56 8.71 15.08
CA ASP A 131 -7.89 9.45 16.31
C ASP A 131 -6.62 9.99 17.00
N PRO A 132 -6.75 10.93 17.96
CA PRO A 132 -5.57 11.56 18.62
C PRO A 132 -4.65 10.59 19.36
N GLU A 133 -5.12 9.42 19.74
CA GLU A 133 -4.32 8.40 20.42
C GLU A 133 -3.67 7.40 19.46
N ALA A 134 -4.12 7.36 18.21
CA ALA A 134 -3.59 6.43 17.21
C ALA A 134 -2.19 6.84 16.73
N LEU A 135 -1.34 5.87 16.48
CA LEU A 135 -0.08 6.02 15.74
C LEU A 135 -0.26 5.76 14.26
N GLY A 136 -1.25 4.95 13.90
CA GLY A 136 -1.54 4.64 12.51
C GLY A 136 -2.85 3.87 12.31
N VAL A 137 -3.22 3.76 11.05
CA VAL A 137 -4.41 3.04 10.59
C VAL A 137 -4.01 2.11 9.46
N ILE A 138 -4.33 0.82 9.55
CA ILE A 138 -4.10 -0.15 8.47
C ILE A 138 -5.39 -0.39 7.68
N LEU A 139 -5.24 -0.57 6.37
CA LEU A 139 -6.33 -1.01 5.52
C LEU A 139 -6.37 -2.54 5.51
N LEU A 140 -7.53 -3.09 5.80
CA LEU A 140 -7.79 -4.52 5.79
C LEU A 140 -8.84 -4.87 4.73
N HIS A 141 -8.73 -6.07 4.17
CA HIS A 141 -9.78 -6.64 3.32
C HIS A 141 -10.21 -8.00 3.85
N ARG A 142 -11.46 -8.40 3.57
CA ARG A 142 -11.99 -9.70 4.03
C ARG A 142 -11.41 -10.81 3.18
N THR A 143 -10.80 -11.83 3.82
CA THR A 143 -10.16 -12.95 3.11
C THR A 143 -11.12 -13.71 2.21
N PHE A 144 -12.38 -13.89 2.61
CA PHE A 144 -13.39 -14.62 1.83
C PHE A 144 -13.88 -13.87 0.57
N GLN A 145 -13.55 -12.57 0.44
CA GLN A 145 -13.88 -11.77 -0.75
C GLN A 145 -12.71 -11.70 -1.75
N VAL A 146 -11.53 -12.17 -1.35
CA VAL A 146 -10.36 -12.20 -2.23
C VAL A 146 -10.45 -13.42 -3.14
N ARG A 147 -10.28 -13.21 -4.44
CA ARG A 147 -10.29 -14.29 -5.44
C ARG A 147 -8.94 -14.98 -5.57
N ALA A 148 -7.85 -14.24 -5.30
CA ALA A 148 -6.48 -14.78 -5.29
C ALA A 148 -6.20 -15.60 -4.02
N GLU A 149 -5.20 -16.45 -4.05
CA GLU A 149 -4.71 -17.16 -2.86
C GLU A 149 -3.99 -16.19 -1.91
N VAL A 150 -4.56 -15.98 -0.73
CA VAL A 150 -4.05 -15.03 0.29
C VAL A 150 -3.60 -15.71 1.58
N GLY A 151 -3.50 -17.04 1.60
CA GLY A 151 -3.07 -17.79 2.76
C GLY A 151 -4.07 -17.72 3.93
N ALA A 152 -3.54 -17.76 5.15
CA ALA A 152 -4.34 -17.81 6.38
C ALA A 152 -4.84 -16.44 6.89
N GLY A 153 -4.69 -15.36 6.12
CA GLY A 153 -4.98 -13.99 6.55
C GLY A 153 -3.95 -13.45 7.54
N ASP A 154 -4.14 -12.22 8.01
CA ASP A 154 -3.16 -11.50 8.83
C ASP A 154 -3.72 -11.02 10.16
N PHE A 155 -4.99 -10.57 10.19
CA PHE A 155 -5.57 -9.85 11.32
C PHE A 155 -6.96 -10.35 11.70
N PHE A 156 -7.24 -10.21 12.99
CA PHE A 156 -8.58 -10.22 13.56
C PHE A 156 -8.95 -8.81 13.99
N LEU A 157 -10.24 -8.53 14.06
CA LEU A 157 -10.78 -7.34 14.71
C LEU A 157 -11.66 -7.78 15.88
N ASP A 158 -11.52 -7.09 17.01
CA ASP A 158 -12.44 -7.27 18.12
C ASP A 158 -13.80 -6.58 17.84
N ARG A 159 -14.73 -6.66 18.79
CA ARG A 159 -16.05 -6.02 18.67
C ARG A 159 -16.00 -4.48 18.54
N PHE A 160 -14.89 -3.86 18.86
CA PHE A 160 -14.65 -2.42 18.76
C PHE A 160 -13.84 -2.03 17.52
N GLY A 161 -13.45 -3.02 16.70
CA GLY A 161 -12.64 -2.81 15.50
C GLY A 161 -11.14 -2.67 15.78
N VAL A 162 -10.68 -3.03 16.98
CA VAL A 162 -9.25 -3.00 17.32
C VAL A 162 -8.56 -4.21 16.69
N PRO A 163 -7.48 -3.99 15.89
CA PRO A 163 -6.79 -5.09 15.20
C PRO A 163 -5.93 -5.91 16.16
N ARG A 164 -5.87 -7.21 15.90
CA ARG A 164 -4.97 -8.18 16.51
C ARG A 164 -4.33 -9.04 15.43
N ARG A 165 -3.05 -9.32 15.55
CA ARG A 165 -2.36 -10.27 14.68
C ARG A 165 -2.93 -11.68 14.80
N ARG A 166 -2.93 -12.40 13.67
CA ARG A 166 -3.12 -13.84 13.62
C ARG A 166 -1.99 -14.55 14.40
N ARG A 167 -2.32 -15.56 15.18
CA ARG A 167 -1.36 -16.52 15.72
C ARG A 167 -1.08 -17.62 14.68
N GLU A 168 -0.02 -18.37 14.87
CA GLU A 168 0.47 -19.33 13.87
C GLU A 168 -0.58 -20.35 13.41
N GLN A 169 -1.42 -20.85 14.32
CA GLN A 169 -2.44 -21.88 14.03
C GLN A 169 -3.84 -21.31 13.75
N GLU A 170 -3.98 -19.99 13.66
CA GLU A 170 -5.28 -19.36 13.39
C GLU A 170 -5.46 -19.08 11.90
N ILE A 171 -6.70 -19.06 11.42
CA ILE A 171 -7.09 -18.52 10.12
C ILE A 171 -7.79 -17.19 10.39
N ALA A 172 -7.20 -16.09 9.95
CA ALA A 172 -7.73 -14.77 10.20
C ALA A 172 -8.72 -14.33 9.10
N PRO A 173 -9.81 -13.66 9.48
CA PRO A 173 -10.82 -13.20 8.52
C PRO A 173 -10.40 -11.98 7.69
N TYR A 174 -9.28 -11.34 8.03
CA TYR A 174 -8.79 -10.15 7.35
C TYR A 174 -7.34 -10.29 6.92
N ILE A 175 -7.05 -9.75 5.73
CA ILE A 175 -5.71 -9.59 5.18
C ILE A 175 -5.36 -8.09 5.12
N TYR A 176 -4.09 -7.75 5.26
CA TYR A 176 -3.58 -6.41 5.01
C TYR A 176 -3.72 -6.05 3.51
N ALA A 177 -4.41 -4.96 3.22
CA ALA A 177 -4.75 -4.57 1.85
C ALA A 177 -3.72 -3.62 1.22
N GLY A 178 -2.50 -3.59 1.74
CA GLY A 178 -1.39 -2.87 1.11
C GLY A 178 -1.34 -1.36 1.39
N VAL A 179 -2.16 -0.82 2.30
CA VAL A 179 -2.15 0.61 2.65
C VAL A 179 -2.10 0.81 4.16
N THR A 180 -1.20 1.67 4.61
CA THR A 180 -1.12 2.16 6.00
C THR A 180 -1.14 3.70 6.00
N LEU A 181 -1.91 4.31 6.86
CA LEU A 181 -1.76 5.71 7.26
C LEU A 181 -0.95 5.74 8.55
N ALA A 182 0.15 6.47 8.60
CA ALA A 182 1.06 6.49 9.73
C ALA A 182 1.41 7.91 10.18
N LEU A 183 1.65 8.08 11.46
CA LEU A 183 2.38 9.23 12.00
C LEU A 183 3.88 8.92 12.03
N PRO A 184 4.78 9.93 11.88
CA PRO A 184 6.22 9.74 12.04
C PRO A 184 6.62 9.06 13.35
N ALA A 185 5.92 9.33 14.44
CA ALA A 185 6.11 8.72 15.76
C ALA A 185 6.03 7.18 15.76
N MET A 186 5.38 6.58 14.77
CA MET A 186 5.32 5.14 14.59
C MET A 186 6.70 4.52 14.28
N PHE A 187 7.67 5.34 13.84
CA PHE A 187 9.01 4.95 13.41
C PHE A 187 10.14 5.43 14.34
N GLU A 188 9.88 6.23 15.37
CA GLU A 188 10.91 6.85 16.22
C GLU A 188 11.80 5.84 16.99
N TRP A 189 11.29 4.64 17.24
CA TRP A 189 12.03 3.56 17.90
C TRP A 189 13.02 2.85 16.98
N THR A 190 12.92 3.04 15.65
CA THR A 190 13.67 2.27 14.66
C THR A 190 15.13 2.74 14.58
N LYS A 191 16.06 1.79 14.72
CA LYS A 191 17.52 2.03 14.59
C LYS A 191 18.13 1.23 13.45
N ALA A 192 17.45 0.16 12.99
CA ALA A 192 17.93 -0.68 11.90
C ALA A 192 17.70 0.02 10.55
N ASP A 193 18.53 -0.32 9.57
CA ASP A 193 18.38 0.20 8.22
C ASP A 193 17.39 -0.64 7.41
N ALA A 194 17.43 -1.97 7.50
CA ALA A 194 16.51 -2.88 6.81
C ALA A 194 15.61 -3.62 7.80
N PHE A 195 14.30 -3.41 7.69
CA PHE A 195 13.27 -4.11 8.49
C PHE A 195 11.90 -4.02 7.83
N SER A 196 11.03 -4.97 8.18
CA SER A 196 9.67 -5.04 7.66
C SER A 196 8.72 -4.06 8.35
N MET A 197 7.69 -3.58 7.63
CA MET A 197 6.53 -2.89 8.21
C MET A 197 5.83 -3.68 9.32
N ASN A 198 5.98 -5.00 9.33
CA ASN A 198 5.46 -5.84 10.41
C ASN A 198 5.93 -5.37 11.79
N ALA A 199 7.22 -5.04 11.94
CA ALA A 199 7.78 -4.54 13.21
C ALA A 199 7.15 -3.20 13.61
N VAL A 200 6.84 -2.33 12.64
CA VAL A 200 6.19 -1.04 12.87
C VAL A 200 4.75 -1.22 13.37
N TRP A 201 4.01 -2.13 12.73
CA TRP A 201 2.65 -2.43 13.19
C TRP A 201 2.65 -3.10 14.56
N ASP A 202 3.59 -4.02 14.83
CA ASP A 202 3.70 -4.70 16.12
C ASP A 202 3.99 -3.72 17.27
N TYR A 203 4.85 -2.73 17.03
CA TYR A 203 5.07 -1.63 17.98
C TYR A 203 3.77 -0.87 18.29
N ALA A 204 3.01 -0.46 17.26
CA ALA A 204 1.76 0.26 17.45
C ALA A 204 0.65 -0.61 18.08
N LEU A 205 0.63 -1.92 17.76
CA LEU A 205 -0.28 -2.90 18.38
C LEU A 205 0.00 -3.09 19.86
N GLN A 206 1.26 -3.25 20.25
CA GLN A 206 1.67 -3.39 21.66
C GLN A 206 1.30 -2.16 22.48
N ALA A 207 1.37 -0.99 21.88
CA ALA A 207 0.94 0.26 22.49
C ALA A 207 -0.58 0.47 22.52
N GLY A 208 -1.38 -0.40 21.89
CA GLY A 208 -2.83 -0.21 21.72
C GLY A 208 -3.20 0.96 20.81
N ARG A 209 -2.28 1.41 19.95
CA ARG A 209 -2.36 2.64 19.16
C ARG A 209 -2.46 2.40 17.64
N LEU A 210 -2.73 1.16 17.20
CA LEU A 210 -3.06 0.83 15.82
C LEU A 210 -4.58 0.77 15.65
N ARG A 211 -5.09 1.37 14.58
CA ARG A 211 -6.48 1.29 14.16
C ARG A 211 -6.58 0.52 12.85
N ALA A 212 -7.78 0.11 12.47
CA ALA A 212 -8.04 -0.56 11.21
C ALA A 212 -9.28 -0.01 10.53
N VAL A 213 -9.25 0.01 9.20
CA VAL A 213 -10.41 0.26 8.34
C VAL A 213 -10.58 -0.96 7.43
N VAL A 214 -11.78 -1.53 7.38
CA VAL A 214 -12.08 -2.60 6.45
C VAL A 214 -12.51 -1.97 5.12
N HIS A 215 -11.82 -2.33 4.04
CA HIS A 215 -12.17 -1.91 2.69
C HIS A 215 -13.54 -2.49 2.30
N ASP A 216 -14.38 -1.67 1.66
CA ASP A 216 -15.75 -2.01 1.28
C ASP A 216 -15.99 -2.00 -0.24
N GLY A 217 -14.92 -1.88 -1.01
CA GLY A 217 -14.91 -1.98 -2.47
C GLY A 217 -14.19 -3.23 -2.96
N LEU A 218 -13.73 -3.20 -4.21
CA LEU A 218 -12.93 -4.28 -4.78
C LEU A 218 -11.45 -4.08 -4.43
N TRP A 219 -10.78 -5.17 -4.15
CA TRP A 219 -9.34 -5.21 -3.90
C TRP A 219 -8.73 -6.41 -4.60
N PHE A 220 -7.57 -6.18 -5.22
CA PHE A 220 -6.86 -7.19 -5.99
C PHE A 220 -5.47 -7.41 -5.42
N HIS A 221 -5.15 -8.66 -5.11
CA HIS A 221 -3.82 -9.09 -4.71
C HIS A 221 -3.07 -9.56 -5.96
N LEU A 222 -2.18 -8.71 -6.46
CA LEU A 222 -1.46 -8.97 -7.71
C LEU A 222 -0.10 -9.61 -7.44
N SER A 223 -0.06 -10.92 -7.20
CA SER A 223 1.17 -11.66 -6.89
C SER A 223 1.69 -12.51 -8.04
N TYR A 224 0.81 -13.03 -8.88
CA TYR A 224 1.11 -13.92 -10.00
C TYR A 224 0.53 -13.37 -11.30
N PRO A 225 1.03 -13.81 -12.48
CA PRO A 225 0.47 -13.39 -13.77
C PRO A 225 -1.03 -13.66 -13.92
N ALA A 226 -1.54 -14.76 -13.33
CA ALA A 226 -2.97 -15.08 -13.34
C ALA A 226 -3.82 -14.03 -12.60
N ASP A 227 -3.33 -13.48 -11.49
CA ASP A 227 -4.03 -12.44 -10.72
C ASP A 227 -4.22 -11.17 -11.56
N LEU A 228 -3.22 -10.83 -12.39
CA LEU A 228 -3.30 -9.67 -13.28
C LEU A 228 -4.38 -9.86 -14.36
N ALA A 229 -4.47 -11.06 -14.96
CA ALA A 229 -5.48 -11.38 -15.95
C ALA A 229 -6.91 -11.36 -15.37
N GLU A 230 -7.06 -11.84 -14.13
CA GLU A 230 -8.34 -11.78 -13.41
C GLU A 230 -8.74 -10.33 -13.09
N ALA A 231 -7.80 -9.52 -12.62
CA ALA A 231 -8.03 -8.11 -12.34
C ALA A 231 -8.42 -7.33 -13.61
N GLU A 232 -7.78 -7.63 -14.77
CA GLU A 232 -8.12 -7.04 -16.06
C GLU A 232 -9.57 -7.35 -16.45
N THR A 233 -9.99 -8.61 -16.28
CA THR A 233 -11.36 -9.04 -16.54
C THR A 233 -12.38 -8.32 -15.68
N ALA A 234 -12.11 -8.23 -14.37
CA ALA A 234 -12.99 -7.55 -13.43
C ALA A 234 -13.09 -6.04 -13.68
N LEU A 235 -11.97 -5.40 -14.01
CA LEU A 235 -11.93 -3.97 -14.36
C LEU A 235 -12.75 -3.69 -15.62
N THR A 236 -12.61 -4.52 -16.64
CA THR A 236 -13.36 -4.41 -17.90
C THR A 236 -14.86 -4.59 -17.67
N ALA A 237 -15.27 -5.59 -16.91
CA ALA A 237 -16.67 -5.84 -16.57
C ALA A 237 -17.31 -4.63 -15.85
N GLN A 238 -16.58 -4.01 -14.95
CA GLN A 238 -17.08 -2.83 -14.23
C GLN A 238 -17.21 -1.59 -15.14
N LEU A 239 -16.26 -1.38 -16.06
CA LEU A 239 -16.30 -0.27 -17.01
C LEU A 239 -17.41 -0.42 -18.05
N THR A 240 -17.77 -1.66 -18.40
CA THR A 240 -18.80 -1.97 -19.40
C THR A 240 -20.20 -2.13 -18.80
N GLY A 241 -20.34 -2.08 -17.45
CA GLY A 241 -21.61 -2.30 -16.76
C GLY A 241 -22.11 -3.75 -16.89
N ALA A 242 -21.29 -4.67 -17.35
CA ALA A 242 -21.62 -6.10 -17.45
C ALA A 242 -21.59 -6.70 -16.04
N THR A 243 -22.77 -6.90 -15.46
CA THR A 243 -22.96 -7.66 -14.22
C THR A 243 -22.61 -9.13 -14.50
N THR A 244 -21.56 -9.66 -13.89
CA THR A 244 -21.26 -11.11 -13.85
C THR A 244 -21.96 -11.77 -12.67
#